data_e0e5d0d2e256c3cc7a5ffa07b9d9a852
#
_entry.id   e0e5d0d2e256c3cc7a5ffa07b9d9a852
#
_cell.length_a   1.000
_cell.length_b   1.000
_cell.length_c   1.000
_cell.angle_alpha   90.00
_cell.angle_beta   90.00
_cell.angle_gamma   90.00
#
_symmetry.space_group_name_H-M   'P 1'
#
loop_
_entity.id
_entity.type
_entity.pdbx_description
1 polymer ?
#
loop_
_entity_poly.entity_id
_entity_poly.type
_entity_poly.pdbx_seq_one_letter_code
_entity_poly.pdbx_strand_id
1 'polypeptide(L)' 'MRGNAAERGYDGKWRSARALFLKKNPLCAKCKETGKLKPATVVDHIIPHRGDPVLFWDRSNWQPLCKDCHDHKTGSGL' A
#
# COMPACT_ATOMS: atom_id res chain seq x y z
N MET A 1 -16.38 -2.64 -20.96
CA MET A 1 -15.89 -2.78 -20.34
C MET A 1 -15.68 -2.69 -19.37
N ARG A 2 -15.72 -2.82 -19.07
CA ARG A 2 -15.48 -2.82 -18.28
C ARG A 2 -14.94 -2.78 -17.18
N GLY A 3 -15.48 -2.74 -16.33
CA GLY A 3 -14.84 -2.82 -15.07
C GLY A 3 -13.41 -3.25 -15.15
N ASN A 4 -12.65 -2.48 -15.77
CA ASN A 4 -11.22 -2.77 -15.86
C ASN A 4 -10.50 -2.13 -14.66
N ALA A 5 -9.20 -2.31 -14.61
CA ALA A 5 -8.39 -1.81 -13.51
C ALA A 5 -8.48 -0.30 -13.36
N ALA A 6 -8.60 0.43 -14.45
CA ALA A 6 -8.69 1.89 -14.39
C ALA A 6 -9.95 2.33 -13.67
N GLU A 7 -11.04 1.64 -13.89
CA GLU A 7 -12.30 1.97 -13.24
C GLU A 7 -12.24 1.71 -11.74
N ARG A 8 -11.37 0.80 -11.32
CA ARG A 8 -11.22 0.46 -9.91
C ARG A 8 -10.05 1.18 -9.25
N GLY A 9 -9.44 2.13 -9.96
CA GLY A 9 -8.35 2.90 -9.42
C GLY A 9 -6.96 2.28 -9.55
N TYR A 10 -6.85 1.14 -10.21
CA TYR A 10 -5.57 0.45 -10.38
C TYR A 10 -4.93 0.74 -11.74
N ASP A 11 -5.06 1.95 -12.20
CA ASP A 11 -4.49 2.38 -13.47
C ASP A 11 -3.10 3.02 -13.28
N GLY A 12 -2.65 3.74 -14.31
CA GLY A 12 -1.37 4.42 -14.27
C GLY A 12 -1.30 5.49 -13.18
N LYS A 13 -2.43 6.09 -12.84
CA LYS A 13 -2.48 7.09 -11.76
C LYS A 13 -2.10 6.46 -10.43
N TRP A 14 -2.62 5.27 -10.14
CA TRP A 14 -2.27 4.56 -8.92
C TRP A 14 -0.79 4.18 -8.92
N ARG A 15 -0.30 3.67 -10.05
CA ARG A 15 1.12 3.30 -10.16
C ARG A 15 2.04 4.48 -9.88
N SER A 16 1.70 5.64 -10.42
CA SER A 16 2.49 6.84 -10.19
C SER A 16 2.42 7.28 -8.74
N ALA A 17 1.23 7.24 -8.16
CA ALA A 17 1.03 7.67 -6.77
C ALA A 17 1.79 6.78 -5.80
N ARG A 18 1.73 5.45 -5.98
CA ARG A 18 2.43 4.53 -5.09
C ARG A 18 3.95 4.65 -5.23
N ALA A 19 4.42 4.83 -6.45
CA ALA A 19 5.85 4.98 -6.67
C ALA A 19 6.39 6.22 -5.95
N LEU A 20 5.67 7.32 -6.05
CA LEU A 20 6.05 8.55 -5.36
C LEU A 20 6.01 8.38 -3.85
N PHE A 21 4.98 7.72 -3.34
CA PHE A 21 4.85 7.46 -1.90
C PHE A 21 6.03 6.63 -1.39
N LEU A 22 6.40 5.58 -2.11
CA LEU A 22 7.52 4.73 -1.71
C LEU A 22 8.86 5.46 -1.82
N LYS A 23 8.98 6.38 -2.77
CA LYS A 23 10.18 7.19 -2.88
C LYS A 23 10.35 8.10 -1.67
N LYS A 24 9.25 8.64 -1.17
CA LYS A 24 9.27 9.50 0.03
C LYS A 24 9.33 8.71 1.33
N ASN A 25 8.90 7.45 1.29
CA ASN A 25 8.85 6.58 2.46
C ASN A 25 9.52 5.25 2.11
N PRO A 26 10.85 5.24 2.00
CA PRO A 26 11.55 4.08 1.46
C PRO A 26 11.66 2.88 2.39
N LEU A 27 11.37 3.05 3.67
CA LEU A 27 11.55 1.97 4.64
C LEU A 27 10.21 1.42 5.11
N CYS A 28 10.18 0.08 5.32
CA CYS A 28 9.01 -0.60 5.83
C CYS A 28 8.64 -0.09 7.22
N ALA A 29 7.42 0.37 7.39
CA ALA A 29 6.96 0.94 8.66
C ALA A 29 6.97 -0.08 9.79
N LYS A 30 6.58 -1.32 9.50
CA LYS A 30 6.53 -2.38 10.51
C LYS A 30 7.93 -2.82 10.93
N CYS A 31 8.83 -2.99 9.97
CA CYS A 31 10.22 -3.35 10.29
C CYS A 31 10.88 -2.25 11.09
N LYS A 32 10.60 -1.00 10.74
CA LYS A 32 11.17 0.15 11.44
C LYS A 32 10.76 0.17 12.91
N GLU A 33 9.52 -0.25 13.20
CA GLU A 33 9.05 -0.33 14.59
C GLU A 33 9.88 -1.30 15.43
N THR A 34 10.46 -2.31 14.79
CA THR A 34 11.30 -3.30 15.48
C THR A 34 12.78 -3.03 15.34
N GLY A 35 13.15 -1.85 14.85
CA GLY A 35 14.55 -1.46 14.71
C GLY A 35 15.23 -1.97 13.45
N LYS A 36 14.47 -2.54 12.51
CA LYS A 36 15.04 -3.03 11.27
C LYS A 36 14.87 -2.01 10.16
N LEU A 37 15.89 -1.85 9.33
CA LEU A 37 15.86 -0.94 8.20
C LEU A 37 15.70 -1.76 6.91
N LYS A 38 14.47 -2.08 6.57
CA LYS A 38 14.16 -2.89 5.41
C LYS A 38 13.43 -2.05 4.37
N PRO A 39 13.80 -2.16 3.08
CA PRO A 39 13.11 -1.37 2.05
C PRO A 39 11.65 -1.74 1.93
N ALA A 40 10.82 -0.73 1.75
CA ALA A 40 9.42 -0.93 1.45
C ALA A 40 9.25 -1.12 -0.04
N THR A 41 8.43 -2.07 -0.42
CA THR A 41 8.14 -2.36 -1.84
C THR A 41 6.64 -2.34 -2.12
N VAL A 42 5.82 -2.24 -1.09
CA VAL A 42 4.37 -2.29 -1.20
C VAL A 42 3.75 -1.11 -0.46
N VAL A 43 2.72 -0.52 -1.06
CA VAL A 43 1.88 0.46 -0.35
C VAL A 43 0.65 -0.31 0.12
N ASP A 44 0.47 -0.36 1.43
CA ASP A 44 -0.63 -1.05 2.07
C ASP A 44 -1.65 -0.04 2.59
N HIS A 45 -2.91 -0.43 2.62
CA HIS A 45 -3.95 0.37 3.25
C HIS A 45 -4.13 -0.09 4.68
N ILE A 46 -3.96 0.84 5.62
CA ILE A 46 -4.07 0.54 7.05
C ILE A 46 -5.47 0.00 7.35
N ILE A 47 -6.49 0.72 6.87
CA ILE A 47 -7.86 0.26 6.91
C ILE A 47 -8.20 -0.23 5.51
N PRO A 48 -8.64 -1.49 5.35
CA PRO A 48 -8.98 -2.00 4.01
C PRO A 48 -10.03 -1.12 3.34
N HIS A 49 -9.74 -0.75 2.08
CA HIS A 49 -10.63 0.18 1.37
C HIS A 49 -11.91 -0.47 0.88
N ARG A 50 -11.87 -1.77 0.60
CA ARG A 50 -13.03 -2.54 0.15
C ARG A 50 -13.81 -1.88 -0.99
N GLY A 51 -13.08 -1.27 -1.92
CA GLY A 51 -13.68 -0.58 -3.05
C GLY A 51 -14.09 0.86 -2.78
N ASP A 52 -13.93 1.35 -1.56
CA ASP A 52 -14.24 2.73 -1.21
C ASP A 52 -13.13 3.66 -1.72
N PRO A 53 -13.42 4.53 -2.71
CA PRO A 53 -12.37 5.40 -3.26
C PRO A 53 -11.85 6.42 -2.25
N VAL A 54 -12.62 6.79 -1.26
CA VAL A 54 -12.15 7.71 -0.22
C VAL A 54 -11.03 7.05 0.57
N LEU A 55 -11.25 5.82 1.04
CA LEU A 55 -10.23 5.07 1.77
C LEU A 55 -9.05 4.72 0.88
N PHE A 56 -9.34 4.39 -0.38
CA PHE A 56 -8.28 4.00 -1.32
C PHE A 56 -7.29 5.14 -1.57
N TRP A 57 -7.78 6.37 -1.74
CA TRP A 57 -6.96 7.52 -2.09
C TRP A 57 -6.54 8.36 -0.90
N ASP A 58 -6.97 8.01 0.30
CA ASP A 58 -6.57 8.72 1.51
C ASP A 58 -5.13 8.36 1.86
N ARG A 59 -4.21 9.29 1.63
CA ARG A 59 -2.78 9.06 1.86
C ARG A 59 -2.46 8.78 3.32
N SER A 60 -3.26 9.30 4.24
CA SER A 60 -3.06 9.01 5.66
C SER A 60 -3.40 7.57 5.99
N ASN A 61 -4.10 6.89 5.08
CA ASN A 61 -4.44 5.48 5.21
C ASN A 61 -3.42 4.57 4.52
N TRP A 62 -2.37 5.12 3.93
CA TRP A 62 -1.33 4.34 3.27
C TRP A 62 -0.16 4.11 4.21
N GLN A 63 0.47 2.95 4.10
CA GLN A 63 1.71 2.70 4.81
C GLN A 63 2.68 1.93 3.93
N PRO A 64 3.99 2.23 4.06
CA PRO A 64 5.01 1.50 3.29
C PRO A 64 5.34 0.21 4.00
N LEU A 65 5.28 -0.91 3.29
CA LEU A 65 5.61 -2.22 3.85
C LEU A 65 6.56 -2.97 2.93
N CYS A 66 7.40 -3.82 3.51
CA CYS A 66 8.13 -4.79 2.72
C CYS A 66 7.18 -5.94 2.39
N LYS A 67 7.56 -6.74 1.40
CA LYS A 67 6.71 -7.85 0.96
C LYS A 67 6.38 -8.78 2.12
N ASP A 68 7.37 -9.10 2.95
CA ASP A 68 7.16 -10.03 4.05
C ASP A 68 6.13 -9.52 5.05
N CYS A 69 6.22 -8.25 5.43
CA CYS A 69 5.24 -7.68 6.37
C CYS A 69 3.85 -7.60 5.75
N HIS A 70 3.79 -7.26 4.47
CA HIS A 70 2.51 -7.21 3.76
C HIS A 70 1.87 -8.58 3.68
N ASP A 71 2.66 -9.59 3.31
CA ASP A 71 2.18 -10.96 3.21
C ASP A 71 1.73 -11.48 4.58
N HIS A 72 2.48 -11.15 5.62
CA HIS A 72 2.14 -11.55 6.98
C HIS A 72 0.81 -10.94 7.43
N LYS A 73 0.62 -9.66 7.15
CA LYS A 73 -0.63 -8.98 7.49
C LYS A 73 -1.81 -9.60 6.75
N THR A 74 -1.65 -9.82 5.45
CA THR A 74 -2.70 -10.39 4.61
C THR A 74 -3.00 -11.83 5.04
N GLY A 75 -1.95 -12.63 5.26
CA GLY A 75 -2.12 -14.00 5.69
C GLY A 75 -2.79 -14.11 7.05
N SER A 76 -2.44 -13.20 7.96
CA SER A 76 -3.06 -13.17 9.29
C SER A 76 -4.53 -12.80 9.23
N GLY A 77 -4.91 -12.03 8.22
CA GLY A 77 -6.28 -11.60 8.05
C GLY A 77 -7.16 -12.66 7.41
N LEU A 78 -6.56 -13.72 6.99
CA LEU A 78 -7.32 -14.82 6.39
C LEU A 78 -7.79 -15.79 7.44
#